data_81621d3dfd16022ed2313055cb7c8dd9
#
_entry.id   81621d3dfd16022ed2313055cb7c8dd9
#
_cell.length_a   1.000
_cell.length_b   1.000
_cell.length_c   1.000
_cell.angle_alpha   90.00
_cell.angle_beta   90.00
_cell.angle_gamma   90.00
#
_symmetry.space_group_name_H-M   'P 1'
#
loop_
_entity.id
_entity.type
_entity.pdbx_description
1 polymer ?
#
loop_
_entity_poly.entity_id
_entity_poly.type
_entity_poly.pdbx_seq_one_letter_code
_entity_poly.pdbx_strand_id
1 'polypeptide(L)'
;MYTQAGDKVKAMKCLLRSGDTQKICYFAGVSRNRDIYILAANYLQNLDWKADPEIVKNIVQFYSKAKALDSLAAFFDSCAQIEIDDYRDYEKALGALREAHEWMGKARVQDKDAKVASLAQRISHVEAFVRARKTVKTEPEETVRARTAFGLHADCMRIASSPSPWRRLAY
;
A
#
# COMPACT_ATOMS: atom_id res chain seq x y z
N MET A 1 -12.62 -29.58 -18.40
CA MET A 1 -12.06 -28.88 -17.21
C MET A 1 -11.93 -27.37 -17.36
N TYR A 2 -11.68 -26.82 -18.56
CA TYR A 2 -11.56 -25.35 -18.78
C TYR A 2 -12.87 -24.57 -18.72
N THR A 3 -14.01 -25.18 -19.02
CA THR A 3 -15.33 -24.56 -19.00
C THR A 3 -15.80 -24.16 -17.59
N GLN A 4 -15.52 -24.97 -16.57
CA GLN A 4 -15.92 -24.67 -15.18
C GLN A 4 -15.15 -23.47 -14.58
N ALA A 5 -13.90 -23.24 -14.94
CA ALA A 5 -13.13 -22.09 -14.46
C ALA A 5 -13.65 -20.78 -15.08
N GLY A 6 -13.96 -20.78 -16.37
CA GLY A 6 -14.54 -19.63 -17.06
C GLY A 6 -15.92 -19.24 -16.52
N ASP A 7 -16.76 -20.21 -16.18
CA ASP A 7 -18.09 -19.96 -15.62
C ASP A 7 -18.00 -19.38 -14.18
N LYS A 8 -17.02 -19.80 -13.37
CA LYS A 8 -16.79 -19.21 -12.06
C LYS A 8 -16.34 -17.74 -12.14
N VAL A 9 -15.50 -17.39 -13.11
CA VAL A 9 -15.08 -15.99 -13.31
C VAL A 9 -16.26 -15.14 -13.77
N LYS A 10 -17.14 -15.65 -14.66
CA LYS A 10 -18.38 -14.97 -15.05
C LYS A 10 -19.31 -14.77 -13.86
N ALA A 11 -19.50 -15.80 -13.03
CA ALA A 11 -20.30 -15.72 -11.83
C ALA A 11 -19.74 -14.65 -10.86
N MET A 12 -18.41 -14.61 -10.67
CA MET A 12 -17.77 -13.58 -9.87
C MET A 12 -18.03 -12.17 -10.42
N LYS A 13 -17.93 -11.97 -11.73
CA LYS A 13 -18.25 -10.68 -12.36
C LYS A 13 -19.69 -10.23 -12.13
N CYS A 14 -20.64 -11.17 -12.11
CA CYS A 14 -22.05 -10.88 -11.76
C CYS A 14 -22.19 -10.49 -10.29
N LEU A 15 -21.51 -11.19 -9.37
CA LEU A 15 -21.50 -10.84 -7.95
C LEU A 15 -20.88 -9.46 -7.70
N LEU A 16 -19.80 -9.10 -8.40
CA LEU A 16 -19.18 -7.77 -8.31
C LEU A 16 -20.15 -6.65 -8.70
N ARG A 17 -21.04 -6.90 -9.65
CA ARG A 17 -22.08 -5.94 -10.05
C ARG A 17 -23.19 -5.79 -9.00
N SER A 18 -23.46 -6.82 -8.22
CA SER A 18 -24.47 -6.75 -7.16
C SER A 18 -24.00 -5.96 -5.93
N GLY A 19 -22.69 -5.77 -5.76
CA GLY A 19 -22.12 -5.01 -4.62
C GLY A 19 -22.18 -5.73 -3.28
N ASP A 20 -22.60 -7.01 -3.23
CA ASP A 20 -22.69 -7.77 -1.98
C ASP A 20 -21.32 -8.29 -1.54
N THR A 21 -20.65 -7.50 -0.70
CA THR A 21 -19.29 -7.79 -0.23
C THR A 21 -19.17 -9.13 0.49
N GLN A 22 -20.17 -9.51 1.27
CA GLN A 22 -20.13 -10.79 2.01
C GLN A 22 -20.16 -11.98 1.06
N LYS A 23 -21.05 -11.95 0.07
CA LYS A 23 -21.12 -13.01 -0.96
C LYS A 23 -19.87 -13.05 -1.81
N ILE A 24 -19.29 -11.88 -2.16
CA ILE A 24 -18.05 -11.77 -2.92
C ILE A 24 -16.90 -12.45 -2.17
N CYS A 25 -16.70 -12.11 -0.88
CA CYS A 25 -15.68 -12.72 -0.05
C CYS A 25 -15.87 -14.21 0.14
N TYR A 26 -17.11 -14.66 0.41
CA TYR A 26 -17.42 -16.08 0.53
C TYR A 26 -17.14 -16.85 -0.75
N PHE A 27 -17.65 -16.36 -1.88
CA PHE A 27 -17.43 -16.99 -3.19
C PHE A 27 -15.96 -17.05 -3.57
N ALA A 28 -15.20 -15.98 -3.32
CA ALA A 28 -13.76 -15.97 -3.50
C ALA A 28 -13.08 -17.05 -2.65
N GLY A 29 -13.44 -17.16 -1.37
CA GLY A 29 -12.87 -18.13 -0.43
C GLY A 29 -13.05 -19.59 -0.88
N VAL A 30 -14.23 -19.93 -1.39
CA VAL A 30 -14.57 -21.32 -1.79
C VAL A 30 -14.12 -21.66 -3.23
N SER A 31 -13.93 -20.67 -4.08
CA SER A 31 -13.62 -20.89 -5.52
C SER A 31 -12.23 -21.45 -5.77
N ARG A 32 -11.27 -21.18 -4.89
CA ARG A 32 -9.85 -21.59 -4.98
C ARG A 32 -9.23 -21.29 -6.36
N ASN A 33 -9.60 -20.15 -6.96
CA ASN A 33 -9.13 -19.73 -8.27
C ASN A 33 -8.37 -18.41 -8.15
N ARG A 34 -7.17 -18.36 -8.77
CA ARG A 34 -6.30 -17.19 -8.74
C ARG A 34 -6.96 -15.92 -9.24
N ASP A 35 -7.63 -15.99 -10.38
CA ASP A 35 -8.25 -14.82 -11.01
C ASP A 35 -9.42 -14.28 -10.18
N ILE A 36 -10.16 -15.16 -9.53
CA ILE A 36 -11.26 -14.79 -8.62
C ILE A 36 -10.72 -14.09 -7.38
N TYR A 37 -9.61 -14.56 -6.81
CA TYR A 37 -8.98 -13.88 -5.70
C TYR A 37 -8.53 -12.45 -6.07
N ILE A 38 -7.91 -12.28 -7.25
CA ILE A 38 -7.48 -10.96 -7.74
C ILE A 38 -8.69 -10.04 -7.94
N LEU A 39 -9.75 -10.54 -8.57
CA LEU A 39 -10.98 -9.76 -8.78
C LEU A 39 -11.63 -9.33 -7.46
N ALA A 40 -11.69 -10.23 -6.48
CA ALA A 40 -12.22 -9.91 -5.15
C ALA A 40 -11.37 -8.86 -4.45
N ALA A 41 -10.05 -9.02 -4.44
CA ALA A 41 -9.14 -8.07 -3.80
C ALA A 41 -9.20 -6.68 -4.46
N ASN A 42 -9.22 -6.62 -5.80
CA ASN A 42 -9.39 -5.36 -6.53
C ASN A 42 -10.72 -4.67 -6.19
N TYR A 43 -11.81 -5.43 -6.07
CA TYR A 43 -13.09 -4.87 -5.66
C TYR A 43 -13.04 -4.30 -4.25
N LEU A 44 -12.46 -5.04 -3.30
CA LEU A 44 -12.35 -4.60 -1.92
C LEU A 44 -11.49 -3.34 -1.77
N GLN A 45 -10.48 -3.14 -2.62
CA GLN A 45 -9.67 -1.90 -2.63
C GLN A 45 -10.47 -0.67 -3.07
N ASN A 46 -11.57 -0.83 -3.82
CA ASN A 46 -12.43 0.28 -4.22
C ASN A 46 -13.48 0.65 -3.16
N LEU A 47 -13.60 -0.14 -2.10
CA LEU A 47 -14.44 0.18 -0.94
C LEU A 47 -13.68 1.05 0.05
N ASP A 48 -14.40 1.54 1.06
CA ASP A 48 -13.78 2.26 2.18
C ASP A 48 -13.12 1.26 3.17
N TRP A 49 -12.02 0.66 2.70
CA TRP A 49 -11.25 -0.31 3.48
C TRP A 49 -10.50 0.32 4.66
N LYS A 50 -10.36 1.67 4.69
CA LYS A 50 -9.71 2.40 5.79
C LYS A 50 -10.47 2.26 7.11
N ALA A 51 -11.78 2.20 7.03
CA ALA A 51 -12.67 2.10 8.21
C ALA A 51 -12.84 0.67 8.71
N ASP A 52 -12.55 -0.36 7.89
CA ASP A 52 -12.82 -1.76 8.21
C ASP A 52 -11.58 -2.65 8.11
N PRO A 53 -10.98 -3.04 9.25
CA PRO A 53 -9.81 -3.93 9.29
C PRO A 53 -10.05 -5.30 8.66
N GLU A 54 -11.30 -5.80 8.65
CA GLU A 54 -11.61 -7.09 8.01
C GLU A 54 -11.49 -7.01 6.49
N ILE A 55 -11.81 -5.88 5.87
CA ILE A 55 -11.61 -5.66 4.44
C ILE A 55 -10.12 -5.70 4.12
N VAL A 56 -9.28 -5.02 4.90
CA VAL A 56 -7.80 -5.04 4.74
C VAL A 56 -7.27 -6.47 4.83
N LYS A 57 -7.68 -7.21 5.83
CA LYS A 57 -7.31 -8.61 6.03
C LYS A 57 -7.69 -9.49 4.83
N ASN A 58 -8.90 -9.33 4.31
CA ASN A 58 -9.35 -10.06 3.13
C ASN A 58 -8.55 -9.69 1.87
N ILE A 59 -8.22 -8.42 1.65
CA ILE A 59 -7.37 -7.97 0.54
C ILE A 59 -6.00 -8.67 0.60
N VAL A 60 -5.33 -8.60 1.75
CA VAL A 60 -4.01 -9.23 1.97
C VAL A 60 -4.10 -10.75 1.76
N GLN A 61 -5.12 -11.40 2.30
CA GLN A 61 -5.34 -12.83 2.16
C GLN A 61 -5.56 -13.26 0.70
N PHE A 62 -6.37 -12.52 -0.04
CA PHE A 62 -6.69 -12.87 -1.43
C PHE A 62 -5.49 -12.66 -2.35
N TYR A 63 -4.75 -11.55 -2.23
CA TYR A 63 -3.52 -11.38 -3.01
C TYR A 63 -2.45 -12.41 -2.68
N SER A 64 -2.30 -12.76 -1.40
CA SER A 64 -1.36 -13.81 -0.97
C SER A 64 -1.75 -15.17 -1.55
N LYS A 65 -3.03 -15.57 -1.48
CA LYS A 65 -3.52 -16.83 -2.09
C LYS A 65 -3.39 -16.84 -3.60
N ALA A 66 -3.58 -15.70 -4.25
CA ALA A 66 -3.38 -15.52 -5.67
C ALA A 66 -1.91 -15.51 -6.10
N LYS A 67 -0.97 -15.39 -5.15
CA LYS A 67 0.45 -15.13 -5.39
C LYS A 67 0.67 -13.88 -6.28
N ALA A 68 -0.22 -12.90 -6.18
CA ALA A 68 -0.14 -11.60 -6.84
C ALA A 68 0.65 -10.62 -5.94
N LEU A 69 1.94 -10.93 -5.76
CA LEU A 69 2.79 -10.25 -4.78
C LEU A 69 3.11 -8.81 -5.17
N ASP A 70 3.10 -8.51 -6.44
CA ASP A 70 3.20 -7.16 -7.01
C ASP A 70 1.99 -6.29 -6.62
N SER A 71 0.79 -6.84 -6.75
CA SER A 71 -0.44 -6.16 -6.34
C SER A 71 -0.51 -5.98 -4.83
N LEU A 72 -0.04 -6.98 -4.07
CA LEU A 72 0.06 -6.90 -2.62
C LEU A 72 1.03 -5.80 -2.17
N ALA A 73 2.20 -5.71 -2.81
CA ALA A 73 3.17 -4.67 -2.54
C ALA A 73 2.61 -3.27 -2.88
N ALA A 74 1.90 -3.13 -4.00
CA ALA A 74 1.24 -1.88 -4.38
C ALA A 74 0.15 -1.48 -3.37
N PHE A 75 -0.58 -2.44 -2.81
CA PHE A 75 -1.56 -2.18 -1.76
C PHE A 75 -0.90 -1.64 -0.49
N PHE A 76 0.18 -2.26 0.00
CA PHE A 76 0.92 -1.75 1.15
C PHE A 76 1.56 -0.38 0.90
N ASP A 77 2.02 -0.11 -0.33
CA ASP A 77 2.51 1.21 -0.72
C ASP A 77 1.40 2.28 -0.65
N SER A 78 0.18 1.93 -1.07
CA SER A 78 -1.00 2.80 -0.92
C SER A 78 -1.37 3.03 0.55
N CYS A 79 -1.29 1.98 1.39
CA CYS A 79 -1.48 2.12 2.84
C CYS A 79 -0.49 3.11 3.45
N ALA A 80 0.79 2.98 3.09
CA ALA A 80 1.83 3.89 3.56
C ALA A 80 1.58 5.34 3.15
N GLN A 81 1.11 5.55 1.90
CA GLN A 81 0.79 6.89 1.42
C GLN A 81 -0.35 7.53 2.21
N ILE A 82 -1.38 6.76 2.55
CA ILE A 82 -2.51 7.22 3.37
C ILE A 82 -2.06 7.56 4.79
N GLU A 83 -1.20 6.73 5.41
CA GLU A 83 -0.66 7.02 6.73
C GLU A 83 0.16 8.33 6.75
N ILE A 84 0.84 8.66 5.64
CA ILE A 84 1.57 9.93 5.49
C ILE A 84 0.61 11.10 5.27
N ASP A 85 -0.32 10.99 4.34
CA ASP A 85 -1.13 12.11 3.86
C ASP A 85 -2.29 12.43 4.80
N ASP A 86 -3.03 11.41 5.25
CA ASP A 86 -4.25 11.57 6.04
C ASP A 86 -3.96 11.57 7.55
N TYR A 87 -3.18 10.61 8.03
CA TYR A 87 -2.96 10.40 9.46
C TYR A 87 -1.66 11.03 9.99
N ARG A 88 -0.70 11.36 9.11
CA ARG A 88 0.63 11.84 9.46
C ARG A 88 1.39 10.92 10.43
N ASP A 89 1.08 9.64 10.36
CA ASP A 89 1.71 8.57 11.13
C ASP A 89 2.87 7.94 10.36
N TYR A 90 4.01 8.58 10.43
CA TYR A 90 5.21 8.17 9.68
C TYR A 90 5.80 6.84 10.17
N GLU A 91 5.54 6.44 11.42
CA GLU A 91 6.03 5.17 11.94
C GLU A 91 5.22 4.00 11.37
N LYS A 92 3.90 4.12 11.29
CA LYS A 92 3.05 3.15 10.60
C LYS A 92 3.31 3.13 9.11
N ALA A 93 3.47 4.30 8.48
CA ALA A 93 3.84 4.40 7.08
C ALA A 93 5.15 3.65 6.78
N LEU A 94 6.15 3.78 7.66
CA LEU A 94 7.41 3.06 7.54
C LEU A 94 7.22 1.55 7.63
N GLY A 95 6.37 1.08 8.53
CA GLY A 95 5.97 -0.33 8.61
C GLY A 95 5.38 -0.84 7.31
N ALA A 96 4.39 -0.13 6.76
CA ALA A 96 3.75 -0.49 5.50
C ALA A 96 4.71 -0.45 4.30
N LEU A 97 5.63 0.52 4.22
CA LEU A 97 6.66 0.57 3.17
C LEU A 97 7.62 -0.62 3.25
N ARG A 98 8.00 -1.06 4.44
CA ARG A 98 8.85 -2.24 4.61
C ARG A 98 8.14 -3.51 4.14
N GLU A 99 6.86 -3.68 4.47
CA GLU A 99 6.04 -4.77 3.93
C GLU A 99 5.98 -4.71 2.40
N ALA A 100 5.69 -3.54 1.83
CA ALA A 100 5.67 -3.36 0.38
C ALA A 100 7.00 -3.76 -0.27
N HIS A 101 8.13 -3.35 0.31
CA HIS A 101 9.47 -3.68 -0.17
C HIS A 101 9.74 -5.19 -0.10
N GLU A 102 9.36 -5.85 1.00
CA GLU A 102 9.54 -7.28 1.16
C GLU A 102 8.72 -8.09 0.14
N TRP A 103 7.44 -7.75 -0.04
CA TRP A 103 6.58 -8.42 -0.99
C TRP A 103 7.02 -8.16 -2.44
N MET A 104 7.43 -6.94 -2.78
CA MET A 104 7.99 -6.64 -4.10
C MET A 104 9.29 -7.42 -4.34
N GLY A 105 10.12 -7.59 -3.33
CA GLY A 105 11.33 -8.42 -3.39
C GLY A 105 11.05 -9.89 -3.71
N LYS A 106 9.90 -10.42 -3.31
CA LYS A 106 9.45 -11.79 -3.61
C LYS A 106 8.69 -11.91 -4.94
N ALA A 107 8.22 -10.80 -5.52
CA ALA A 107 7.46 -10.79 -6.75
C ALA A 107 8.34 -11.17 -7.96
N ARG A 108 7.70 -11.77 -8.98
CA ARG A 108 8.35 -12.13 -10.24
C ARG A 108 7.76 -11.25 -11.35
N VAL A 109 8.21 -10.00 -11.39
CA VAL A 109 7.74 -9.01 -12.37
C VAL A 109 8.93 -8.40 -13.12
N GLN A 110 8.66 -7.93 -14.33
CA GLN A 110 9.59 -7.04 -15.02
C GLN A 110 9.76 -5.77 -14.18
N ASP A 111 10.91 -5.13 -14.27
CA ASP A 111 11.25 -3.91 -13.52
C ASP A 111 11.22 -4.05 -11.98
N LYS A 112 11.34 -5.28 -11.48
CA LYS A 112 11.38 -5.57 -10.04
C LYS A 112 12.44 -4.73 -9.34
N ASP A 113 13.66 -4.72 -9.86
CA ASP A 113 14.79 -4.07 -9.22
C ASP A 113 14.62 -2.56 -9.13
N ALA A 114 14.04 -1.94 -10.16
CA ALA A 114 13.71 -0.52 -10.16
C ALA A 114 12.63 -0.18 -9.11
N LYS A 115 11.59 -1.03 -8.99
CA LYS A 115 10.53 -0.86 -8.00
C LYS A 115 11.04 -1.05 -6.57
N VAL A 116 11.85 -2.08 -6.34
CA VAL A 116 12.50 -2.32 -5.04
C VAL A 116 13.41 -1.15 -4.65
N ALA A 117 14.22 -0.65 -5.59
CA ALA A 117 15.08 0.51 -5.35
C ALA A 117 14.26 1.77 -5.01
N SER A 118 13.16 2.02 -5.71
CA SER A 118 12.26 3.14 -5.43
C SER A 118 11.64 3.04 -4.03
N LEU A 119 11.17 1.86 -3.63
CA LEU A 119 10.65 1.62 -2.28
C LEU A 119 11.74 1.80 -1.21
N ALA A 120 12.95 1.29 -1.45
CA ALA A 120 14.09 1.46 -0.53
C ALA A 120 14.45 2.94 -0.34
N GLN A 121 14.42 3.74 -1.41
CA GLN A 121 14.64 5.17 -1.35
C GLN A 121 13.57 5.87 -0.51
N ARG A 122 12.28 5.54 -0.71
CA ARG A 122 11.18 6.09 0.09
C ARG A 122 11.31 5.72 1.57
N ILE A 123 11.66 4.48 1.88
CA ILE A 123 11.93 4.03 3.24
C ILE A 123 13.03 4.91 3.88
N SER A 124 14.14 5.11 3.18
CA SER A 124 15.25 5.94 3.66
C SER A 124 14.82 7.38 3.96
N HIS A 125 13.99 7.98 3.09
CA HIS A 125 13.48 9.33 3.30
C HIS A 125 12.55 9.42 4.52
N VAL A 126 11.62 8.48 4.67
CA VAL A 126 10.71 8.45 5.83
C VAL A 126 11.46 8.18 7.11
N GLU A 127 12.46 7.29 7.10
CA GLU A 127 13.34 7.04 8.27
C GLU A 127 14.12 8.28 8.68
N ALA A 128 14.68 8.99 7.73
CA ALA A 128 15.40 10.24 7.99
C ALA A 128 14.46 11.29 8.63
N PHE A 129 13.23 11.39 8.10
CA PHE A 129 12.22 12.30 8.65
C PHE A 129 11.80 11.92 10.08
N VAL A 130 11.53 10.64 10.34
CA VAL A 130 11.19 10.15 11.69
C VAL A 130 12.31 10.42 12.67
N ARG A 131 13.56 10.19 12.28
CA ARG A 131 14.75 10.51 13.12
C ARG A 131 14.84 12.01 13.40
N ALA A 132 14.75 12.85 12.39
CA ALA A 132 14.79 14.30 12.55
C ALA A 132 13.69 14.82 13.49
N ARG A 133 12.45 14.27 13.35
CA ARG A 133 11.32 14.63 14.22
C ARG A 133 11.54 14.21 15.68
N LYS A 134 12.17 13.06 15.91
CA LYS A 134 12.53 12.62 17.27
C LYS A 134 13.60 13.55 17.89
N THR A 135 14.61 13.90 17.12
CA THR A 135 15.67 14.81 17.58
C THR A 135 15.11 16.18 17.98
N VAL A 136 14.22 16.75 17.15
CA VAL A 136 13.57 18.05 17.44
C VAL A 136 12.73 17.98 18.72
N LYS A 137 12.10 16.84 19.05
CA LYS A 137 11.33 16.68 20.28
C LYS A 137 12.20 16.54 21.54
N THR A 138 13.44 16.12 21.38
CA THR A 138 14.36 15.86 22.50
C THR A 138 15.36 16.99 22.75
N GLU A 139 15.55 17.92 21.81
CA GLU A 139 16.47 19.04 21.94
C GLU A 139 15.78 20.31 22.46
N PRO A 140 16.46 21.11 23.32
CA PRO A 140 15.95 22.44 23.77
C PRO A 140 15.81 23.40 22.60
N GLU A 141 14.82 24.30 22.67
CA GLU A 141 14.41 25.23 21.60
C GLU A 141 15.56 26.04 20.96
N GLU A 142 16.62 26.36 21.73
CA GLU A 142 17.78 27.12 21.23
C GLU A 142 18.62 26.35 20.21
N THR A 143 18.76 25.04 20.38
CA THR A 143 19.53 24.18 19.46
C THR A 143 18.78 23.93 18.15
N VAL A 144 17.44 23.95 18.19
CA VAL A 144 16.58 23.82 17.01
C VAL A 144 16.68 25.06 16.11
N ARG A 145 16.74 26.27 16.69
CA ARG A 145 16.92 27.52 15.94
C ARG A 145 18.25 27.58 15.19
N ALA A 146 19.31 27.08 15.80
CA ALA A 146 20.65 27.07 15.19
C ALA A 146 20.72 26.09 14.00
N ARG A 147 20.04 24.93 14.07
CA ARG A 147 20.02 23.92 12.97
C ARG A 147 19.09 24.28 11.84
N THR A 148 17.96 24.95 12.10
CA THR A 148 17.08 25.47 11.05
C THR A 148 17.72 26.57 10.23
N ALA A 149 18.61 27.37 10.82
CA ALA A 149 19.41 28.37 10.10
C ALA A 149 20.42 27.74 9.13
N PHE A 150 20.82 26.48 9.32
CA PHE A 150 21.82 25.75 8.50
C PHE A 150 21.24 24.79 7.45
N GLY A 151 20.03 25.00 6.96
CA GLY A 151 19.57 24.37 5.71
C GLY A 151 18.86 23.03 5.81
N LEU A 152 18.67 22.43 7.01
CA LEU A 152 17.90 21.19 7.18
C LEU A 152 16.38 21.37 6.91
N HIS A 153 15.92 22.62 6.89
CA HIS A 153 14.52 22.94 6.58
C HIS A 153 14.17 22.76 5.09
N ALA A 154 15.17 22.87 4.21
CA ALA A 154 14.97 22.73 2.77
C ALA A 154 14.69 21.28 2.34
N ASP A 155 15.28 20.29 3.00
CA ASP A 155 15.11 18.88 2.65
C ASP A 155 13.76 18.31 3.14
N CYS A 156 13.29 18.73 4.31
CA CYS A 156 11.96 18.33 4.81
C CYS A 156 10.82 18.91 3.97
N MET A 157 10.95 20.18 3.49
CA MET A 157 9.95 20.80 2.61
C MET A 157 9.95 20.19 1.20
N ARG A 158 11.08 19.72 0.71
CA ARG A 158 11.20 19.09 -0.60
C ARG A 158 10.55 17.71 -0.65
N ILE A 159 10.53 16.97 0.46
CA ILE A 159 9.86 15.67 0.61
C ILE A 159 8.33 15.85 0.68
N ALA A 160 7.87 16.92 1.35
CA ALA A 160 6.44 17.21 1.48
C ALA A 160 5.80 17.80 0.21
N SER A 161 6.58 18.41 -0.68
CA SER A 161 6.08 19.09 -1.89
C SER A 161 6.26 18.29 -3.19
N SER A 162 6.85 17.10 -3.14
CA SER A 162 6.91 16.20 -4.32
C SER A 162 5.52 15.64 -4.61
N PRO A 163 4.90 15.99 -5.76
CA PRO A 163 3.60 15.42 -6.12
C PRO A 163 3.77 13.91 -6.29
N SER A 164 3.06 13.14 -5.48
CA SER A 164 3.01 11.69 -5.58
C SER A 164 2.64 11.29 -7.02
N PRO A 165 3.42 10.46 -7.72
CA PRO A 165 3.11 10.02 -9.07
C PRO A 165 1.78 9.27 -9.19
N TRP A 166 1.18 8.88 -8.08
CA TRP A 166 -0.04 8.09 -7.99
C TRP A 166 -1.34 8.89 -8.03
N ARG A 167 -1.31 10.22 -7.88
CA ARG A 167 -2.51 11.08 -8.05
C ARG A 167 -3.08 11.06 -9.47
N ARG A 168 -2.33 10.55 -10.47
CA ARG A 168 -2.77 10.49 -11.87
C ARG A 168 -3.48 9.18 -12.26
N LEU A 169 -3.57 8.20 -11.37
CA LEU A 169 -4.23 6.92 -11.65
C LEU A 169 -5.59 6.76 -10.95
N ALA A 170 -6.11 7.82 -10.31
CA ALA A 170 -7.40 7.84 -9.60
C ALA A 170 -8.51 8.59 -10.39
N TYR A 171 -8.37 8.70 -11.73
CA TYR A 171 -9.45 9.17 -12.64
C TYR A 171 -9.65 8.18 -13.77
#